data_875944cd3ab3f964834b83602de8d416
#
_entry.id   875944cd3ab3f964834b83602de8d416
#
_cell.length_a   1.000
_cell.length_b   1.000
_cell.length_c   1.000
_cell.angle_alpha   90.00
_cell.angle_beta   90.00
_cell.angle_gamma   90.00
#
_symmetry.space_group_name_H-M   'P 1'
#
loop_
_entity.id
_entity.type
_entity.pdbx_description
1 polymer ?
#
loop_
_entity_poly.entity_id
_entity_poly.type
_entity_poly.pdbx_seq_one_letter_code
_entity_poly.pdbx_strand_id
1 'polypeptide(L)'
;LSVISTKSSFPITAAVSAVATNLVVRADMRRRQRELIDVGVADRGAIVAEGRDITTVVAPDAQVRILLTAREEARLARRSLQDKGTADAQAVASVREAVVARDAVDSTVSQFTTAADGVVTVDSSELDFDQTVAAVLSLVAARSRPATVHGPGLR
;
A
#
# COMPACT_ATOMS: atom_id res chain seq x y z
N LEU A 1 19.72 4.75 7.63
CA LEU A 1 18.97 5.03 6.41
C LEU A 1 18.62 6.51 6.41
N SER A 2 19.31 7.28 5.58
CA SER A 2 19.11 8.73 5.46
C SER A 2 17.90 8.97 4.54
N VAL A 3 16.82 9.52 5.09
CA VAL A 3 15.67 9.95 4.30
C VAL A 3 16.00 11.33 3.71
N ILE A 4 16.22 11.38 2.41
CA ILE A 4 16.38 12.65 1.69
C ILE A 4 14.96 13.19 1.47
N SER A 5 14.52 14.09 2.35
CA SER A 5 13.29 14.88 2.15
C SER A 5 13.59 16.00 1.13
N THR A 6 13.34 15.73 -0.14
CA THR A 6 13.37 16.77 -1.17
C THR A 6 12.00 17.43 -1.22
N LYS A 7 11.89 18.68 -0.80
CA LYS A 7 10.73 19.52 -1.09
C LYS A 7 10.67 19.71 -2.61
N SER A 8 9.86 18.89 -3.27
CA SER A 8 9.69 18.92 -4.72
C SER A 8 8.79 20.10 -5.11
N SER A 9 9.32 21.02 -5.89
CA SER A 9 8.55 22.10 -6.49
C SER A 9 7.55 21.56 -7.51
N PHE A 10 6.43 22.23 -7.68
CA PHE A 10 5.26 21.93 -8.53
C PHE A 10 5.52 21.29 -9.92
N PRO A 11 6.57 21.68 -10.69
CA PRO A 11 6.80 21.10 -12.02
C PRO A 11 7.20 19.62 -12.02
N ILE A 12 7.83 19.13 -10.96
CA ILE A 12 8.25 17.72 -10.87
C ILE A 12 7.04 16.80 -10.69
N THR A 13 6.04 17.21 -9.93
CA THR A 13 4.83 16.42 -9.68
C THR A 13 4.04 16.19 -10.96
N ALA A 14 3.89 17.21 -11.82
CA ALA A 14 3.20 17.08 -13.10
C ALA A 14 3.97 16.15 -14.07
N ALA A 15 5.29 16.26 -14.12
CA ALA A 15 6.14 15.39 -14.95
C ALA A 15 6.09 13.94 -14.46
N VAL A 16 6.10 13.70 -13.15
CA VAL A 16 5.97 12.36 -12.56
C VAL A 16 4.63 11.73 -12.93
N SER A 17 3.53 12.47 -12.88
CA SER A 17 2.21 11.95 -13.26
C SER A 17 2.16 11.54 -14.73
N ALA A 18 2.72 12.35 -15.66
CA ALA A 18 2.77 12.02 -17.08
C ALA A 18 3.60 10.75 -17.36
N VAL A 19 4.70 10.56 -16.65
CA VAL A 19 5.52 9.34 -16.75
C VAL A 19 4.80 8.14 -16.13
N ALA A 20 4.18 8.33 -14.97
CA ALA A 20 3.51 7.27 -14.23
C ALA A 20 2.26 6.71 -14.94
N THR A 21 1.64 7.47 -15.85
CA THR A 21 0.51 7.02 -16.67
C THR A 21 0.93 6.38 -17.99
N ASN A 22 2.20 6.47 -18.40
CA ASN A 22 2.71 5.84 -19.61
C ASN A 22 2.74 4.32 -19.47
N LEU A 23 2.01 3.60 -20.34
CA LEU A 23 1.85 2.16 -20.26
C LEU A 23 3.17 1.38 -20.43
N VAL A 24 4.09 1.87 -21.26
CA VAL A 24 5.41 1.22 -21.46
C VAL A 24 6.27 1.36 -20.21
N VAL A 25 6.29 2.55 -19.61
CA VAL A 25 7.02 2.80 -18.37
C VAL A 25 6.42 1.94 -17.23
N ARG A 26 5.09 1.86 -17.16
CA ARG A 26 4.41 1.01 -16.15
C ARG A 26 4.76 -0.46 -16.31
N ALA A 27 4.83 -0.96 -17.54
CA ALA A 27 5.21 -2.36 -17.79
C ALA A 27 6.65 -2.64 -17.31
N ASP A 28 7.60 -1.75 -17.61
CA ASP A 28 8.98 -1.90 -17.13
C ASP A 28 9.09 -1.77 -15.60
N MET A 29 8.37 -0.83 -14.99
CA MET A 29 8.31 -0.70 -13.53
C MET A 29 7.77 -1.96 -12.86
N ARG A 30 6.68 -2.55 -13.37
CA ARG A 30 6.12 -3.82 -12.85
C ARG A 30 7.13 -4.95 -12.91
N ARG A 31 7.80 -5.10 -14.05
CA ARG A 31 8.83 -6.12 -14.21
C ARG A 31 9.94 -5.96 -13.17
N ARG A 32 10.47 -4.74 -12.99
CA ARG A 32 11.52 -4.45 -12.00
C ARG A 32 11.04 -4.64 -10.57
N GLN A 33 9.82 -4.24 -10.24
CA GLN A 33 9.24 -4.47 -8.92
C GLN A 33 9.10 -5.97 -8.63
N ARG A 34 8.67 -6.75 -9.63
CA ARG A 34 8.58 -8.22 -9.48
C ARG A 34 9.95 -8.84 -9.26
N GLU A 35 10.95 -8.47 -10.06
CA GLU A 35 12.32 -8.95 -9.90
C GLU A 35 12.88 -8.65 -8.50
N LEU A 36 12.63 -7.44 -7.97
CA LEU A 36 13.06 -7.07 -6.61
C LEU A 36 12.35 -7.90 -5.53
N ILE A 37 11.07 -8.22 -5.72
CA ILE A 37 10.32 -9.09 -4.82
C ILE A 37 10.91 -10.51 -4.85
N ASP A 38 11.14 -11.08 -6.03
CA ASP A 38 11.67 -12.42 -6.19
C ASP A 38 13.09 -12.56 -5.59
N VAL A 39 13.96 -11.58 -5.84
CA VAL A 39 15.29 -11.51 -5.23
C VAL A 39 15.18 -11.39 -3.71
N GLY A 40 14.33 -10.51 -3.20
CA GLY A 40 14.15 -10.31 -1.77
C GLY A 40 13.65 -11.58 -1.06
N VAL A 41 12.75 -12.33 -1.69
CA VAL A 41 12.28 -13.63 -1.17
C VAL A 41 13.40 -14.67 -1.21
N ALA A 42 14.17 -14.74 -2.30
CA ALA A 42 15.27 -15.70 -2.43
C ALA A 42 16.38 -15.45 -1.39
N ASP A 43 16.74 -14.18 -1.15
CA ASP A 43 17.84 -13.82 -0.28
C ASP A 43 17.48 -13.86 1.21
N ARG A 44 16.22 -13.56 1.56
CA ARG A 44 15.80 -13.32 2.95
C ARG A 44 14.65 -14.20 3.43
N GLY A 45 14.11 -15.04 2.55
CA GLY A 45 12.96 -15.91 2.82
C GLY A 45 11.60 -15.19 2.80
N ALA A 46 11.59 -13.86 2.93
CA ALA A 46 10.36 -13.05 2.87
C ALA A 46 10.67 -11.60 2.51
N ILE A 47 9.67 -10.91 1.97
CA ILE A 47 9.69 -9.48 1.67
C ILE A 47 8.32 -8.86 1.92
N VAL A 48 8.30 -7.61 2.35
CA VAL A 48 7.10 -6.78 2.40
C VAL A 48 7.20 -5.72 1.31
N ALA A 49 6.20 -5.63 0.47
CA ALA A 49 6.10 -4.62 -0.58
C ALA A 49 4.79 -3.83 -0.40
N GLU A 50 4.84 -2.52 -0.61
CA GLU A 50 3.68 -1.65 -0.57
C GLU A 50 3.50 -0.89 -1.89
N GLY A 51 2.25 -0.61 -2.23
CA GLY A 51 1.88 0.18 -3.40
C GLY A 51 0.42 -0.07 -3.79
N ARG A 52 -0.10 0.80 -4.63
CA ARG A 52 -1.53 0.81 -5.00
C ARG A 52 -1.93 -0.32 -5.95
N ASP A 53 -1.00 -0.94 -6.65
CA ASP A 53 -1.20 -2.04 -7.58
C ASP A 53 -0.41 -3.32 -7.26
N ILE A 54 0.25 -3.36 -6.10
CA ILE A 54 1.07 -4.50 -5.70
C ILE A 54 0.23 -5.78 -5.61
N THR A 55 -0.90 -5.73 -4.92
CA THR A 55 -1.74 -6.91 -4.65
C THR A 55 -2.51 -7.44 -5.85
N THR A 56 -2.66 -6.62 -6.90
CA THR A 56 -3.51 -6.96 -8.06
C THR A 56 -2.70 -7.15 -9.34
N VAL A 57 -1.56 -6.48 -9.47
CA VAL A 57 -0.80 -6.42 -10.72
C VAL A 57 0.64 -6.90 -10.57
N VAL A 58 1.37 -6.44 -9.54
CA VAL A 58 2.79 -6.75 -9.39
C VAL A 58 3.00 -8.13 -8.77
N ALA A 59 2.28 -8.43 -7.68
CA ALA A 59 2.38 -9.69 -6.95
C ALA A 59 0.98 -10.25 -6.59
N PRO A 60 0.14 -10.59 -7.59
CA PRO A 60 -1.19 -11.14 -7.35
C PRO A 60 -1.16 -12.54 -6.73
N ASP A 61 -0.03 -13.20 -6.78
CA ASP A 61 0.27 -14.52 -6.23
C ASP A 61 0.93 -14.48 -4.84
N ALA A 62 1.11 -13.29 -4.24
CA ALA A 62 1.69 -13.19 -2.91
C ALA A 62 0.86 -13.94 -1.87
N GLN A 63 1.54 -14.62 -0.92
CA GLN A 63 0.91 -15.43 0.12
C GLN A 63 -0.04 -14.63 1.00
N VAL A 64 0.32 -13.38 1.31
CA VAL A 64 -0.49 -12.46 2.10
C VAL A 64 -0.70 -11.20 1.29
N ARG A 65 -1.95 -10.90 0.96
CA ARG A 65 -2.35 -9.71 0.23
C ARG A 65 -3.32 -8.90 1.08
N ILE A 66 -2.96 -7.66 1.38
CA ILE A 66 -3.73 -6.78 2.25
C ILE A 66 -4.06 -5.49 1.53
N LEU A 67 -5.31 -5.07 1.61
CA LEU A 67 -5.75 -3.73 1.30
C LEU A 67 -5.90 -2.96 2.62
N LEU A 68 -4.94 -2.08 2.90
CA LEU A 68 -5.02 -1.20 4.06
C LEU A 68 -5.85 0.03 3.70
N THR A 69 -6.97 0.21 4.37
CA THR A 69 -7.88 1.35 4.16
C THR A 69 -8.00 2.21 5.41
N ALA A 70 -8.49 3.42 5.22
CA ALA A 70 -9.00 4.27 6.29
C ALA A 70 -10.00 5.26 5.70
N ARG A 71 -10.97 5.71 6.49
CA ARG A 71 -11.90 6.78 6.12
C ARG A 71 -11.13 8.04 5.76
N GLU A 72 -11.70 8.84 4.86
CA GLU A 72 -11.07 10.06 4.37
C GLU A 72 -10.62 10.97 5.51
N GLU A 73 -11.48 11.18 6.50
CA GLU A 73 -11.19 12.03 7.66
C GLU A 73 -9.93 11.55 8.42
N ALA A 74 -9.81 10.24 8.66
CA ALA A 74 -8.65 9.65 9.34
C ALA A 74 -7.37 9.83 8.51
N ARG A 75 -7.45 9.63 7.19
CA ARG A 75 -6.32 9.83 6.28
C ARG A 75 -5.87 11.28 6.22
N LEU A 76 -6.82 12.22 6.14
CA LEU A 76 -6.53 13.66 6.11
C LEU A 76 -5.93 14.12 7.43
N ALA A 77 -6.47 13.67 8.57
CA ALA A 77 -5.92 13.99 9.88
C ALA A 77 -4.47 13.50 10.05
N ARG A 78 -4.19 12.23 9.67
CA ARG A 78 -2.83 11.67 9.69
C ARG A 78 -1.88 12.45 8.77
N ARG A 79 -2.32 12.77 7.56
CA ARG A 79 -1.53 13.53 6.60
C ARG A 79 -1.23 14.93 7.11
N SER A 80 -2.23 15.61 7.67
CA SER A 80 -2.07 16.93 8.26
C SER A 80 -1.08 16.90 9.42
N LEU A 81 -1.20 15.91 10.32
CA LEU A 81 -0.28 15.73 11.43
C LEU A 81 1.16 15.52 10.95
N GLN A 82 1.35 14.72 9.90
CA GLN A 82 2.66 14.44 9.32
C GLN A 82 3.29 15.68 8.66
N ASP A 83 2.50 16.46 7.91
CA ASP A 83 3.01 17.57 7.11
C ASP A 83 3.10 18.88 7.89
N LYS A 84 2.20 19.09 8.86
CA LYS A 84 2.02 20.34 9.58
C LYS A 84 2.26 20.24 11.09
N GLY A 85 2.33 19.04 11.63
CA GLY A 85 2.43 18.79 13.07
C GLY A 85 1.13 18.99 13.83
N THR A 86 0.02 19.24 13.14
CA THR A 86 -1.33 19.42 13.72
C THR A 86 -2.39 18.83 12.80
N ALA A 87 -3.53 18.46 13.38
CA ALA A 87 -4.72 17.98 12.68
C ALA A 87 -5.94 18.87 12.94
N ASP A 88 -5.75 20.16 13.19
CA ASP A 88 -6.85 21.10 13.28
C ASP A 88 -7.58 21.29 11.94
N ALA A 89 -8.79 21.85 11.97
CA ALA A 89 -9.65 21.96 10.79
C ALA A 89 -8.99 22.72 9.62
N GLN A 90 -8.18 23.76 9.90
CA GLN A 90 -7.52 24.54 8.87
C GLN A 90 -6.36 23.76 8.23
N ALA A 91 -5.58 23.06 9.03
CA ALA A 91 -4.49 22.21 8.53
C ALA A 91 -5.03 21.04 7.70
N VAL A 92 -6.10 20.39 8.15
CA VAL A 92 -6.80 19.33 7.41
C VAL A 92 -7.35 19.84 6.08
N ALA A 93 -8.02 21.00 6.07
CA ALA A 93 -8.53 21.60 4.84
C ALA A 93 -7.40 21.90 3.81
N SER A 94 -6.24 22.34 4.28
CA SER A 94 -5.10 22.66 3.41
C SER A 94 -4.48 21.45 2.69
N VAL A 95 -4.62 20.24 3.22
CA VAL A 95 -4.09 19.02 2.61
C VAL A 95 -5.13 18.25 1.80
N ARG A 96 -6.42 18.53 2.00
CA ARG A 96 -7.54 17.82 1.39
C ARG A 96 -7.46 17.83 -0.13
N GLU A 97 -7.29 18.99 -0.74
CA GLU A 97 -7.27 19.15 -2.19
C GLU A 97 -6.15 18.31 -2.83
N ALA A 98 -4.96 18.34 -2.26
CA ALA A 98 -3.81 17.57 -2.75
C ALA A 98 -4.02 16.06 -2.63
N VAL A 99 -4.64 15.58 -1.54
CA VAL A 99 -4.93 14.16 -1.32
C VAL A 99 -6.01 13.69 -2.28
N VAL A 100 -7.13 14.42 -2.40
CA VAL A 100 -8.24 14.05 -3.30
C VAL A 100 -7.80 14.08 -4.76
N ALA A 101 -7.05 15.10 -5.19
CA ALA A 101 -6.54 15.19 -6.56
C ALA A 101 -5.62 14.01 -6.90
N ARG A 102 -4.74 13.61 -5.99
CA ARG A 102 -3.86 12.46 -6.18
C ARG A 102 -4.65 11.15 -6.27
N ASP A 103 -5.59 10.93 -5.35
CA ASP A 103 -6.41 9.72 -5.36
C ASP A 103 -7.23 9.61 -6.65
N ALA A 104 -7.77 10.72 -7.17
CA ALA A 104 -8.47 10.76 -8.44
C ALA A 104 -7.58 10.35 -9.62
N VAL A 105 -6.35 10.87 -9.71
CA VAL A 105 -5.39 10.50 -10.77
C VAL A 105 -5.00 9.02 -10.66
N ASP A 106 -4.67 8.55 -9.46
CA ASP A 106 -4.21 7.17 -9.27
C ASP A 106 -5.33 6.15 -9.53
N SER A 107 -6.61 6.50 -9.26
CA SER A 107 -7.77 5.66 -9.55
C SER A 107 -8.03 5.43 -11.05
N THR A 108 -7.49 6.28 -11.93
CA THR A 108 -7.59 6.10 -13.39
C THR A 108 -6.76 4.92 -13.91
N VAL A 109 -5.74 4.51 -13.17
CA VAL A 109 -4.76 3.50 -13.61
C VAL A 109 -4.65 2.30 -12.67
N SER A 110 -5.32 2.32 -11.52
CA SER A 110 -5.28 1.25 -10.52
C SER A 110 -6.53 1.24 -9.65
N GLN A 111 -7.12 0.06 -9.43
CA GLN A 111 -8.20 -0.12 -8.46
C GLN A 111 -7.58 -0.45 -7.10
N PHE A 112 -7.52 0.54 -6.21
CA PHE A 112 -6.94 0.41 -4.87
C PHE A 112 -7.93 0.74 -3.75
N THR A 113 -9.19 0.97 -4.09
CA THR A 113 -10.26 1.31 -3.13
C THR A 113 -11.10 0.10 -2.73
N THR A 114 -11.06 -0.95 -3.54
CA THR A 114 -11.83 -2.19 -3.31
C THR A 114 -10.88 -3.38 -3.34
N ALA A 115 -11.04 -4.28 -2.38
CA ALA A 115 -10.24 -5.49 -2.33
C ALA A 115 -10.59 -6.42 -3.51
N ALA A 116 -9.57 -6.91 -4.19
CA ALA A 116 -9.72 -7.97 -5.19
C ALA A 116 -9.87 -9.34 -4.49
N ASP A 117 -10.23 -10.38 -5.24
CA ASP A 117 -10.39 -11.73 -4.71
C ASP A 117 -9.13 -12.21 -3.98
N GLY A 118 -9.33 -12.70 -2.76
CA GLY A 118 -8.25 -13.18 -1.90
C GLY A 118 -7.41 -12.08 -1.23
N VAL A 119 -7.74 -10.82 -1.44
CA VAL A 119 -7.14 -9.68 -0.71
C VAL A 119 -7.95 -9.39 0.55
N VAL A 120 -7.29 -9.33 1.70
CA VAL A 120 -7.94 -9.02 2.98
C VAL A 120 -7.93 -7.52 3.21
N THR A 121 -9.08 -6.94 3.50
CA THR A 121 -9.18 -5.53 3.88
C THR A 121 -8.90 -5.35 5.36
N VAL A 122 -8.03 -4.40 5.69
CA VAL A 122 -7.79 -3.90 7.05
C VAL A 122 -8.19 -2.43 7.09
N ASP A 123 -9.28 -2.13 7.78
CA ASP A 123 -9.68 -0.74 8.03
C ASP A 123 -8.96 -0.22 9.28
N SER A 124 -8.09 0.74 9.07
CA SER A 124 -7.29 1.37 10.11
C SER A 124 -7.87 2.70 10.60
N SER A 125 -9.12 3.03 10.28
CA SER A 125 -9.73 4.32 10.62
C SER A 125 -9.65 4.65 12.11
N GLU A 126 -9.89 3.65 12.96
CA GLU A 126 -9.89 3.78 14.42
C GLU A 126 -8.61 3.23 15.08
N LEU A 127 -7.66 2.73 14.29
CA LEU A 127 -6.45 2.12 14.82
C LEU A 127 -5.32 3.15 14.86
N ASP A 128 -4.52 3.10 15.92
CA ASP A 128 -3.22 3.76 15.94
C ASP A 128 -2.17 2.96 15.14
N PHE A 129 -0.93 3.43 15.14
CA PHE A 129 0.16 2.79 14.41
C PHE A 129 0.43 1.36 14.90
N ASP A 130 0.56 1.19 16.22
CA ASP A 130 0.90 -0.11 16.82
C ASP A 130 -0.23 -1.12 16.66
N GLN A 131 -1.48 -0.68 16.81
CA GLN A 131 -2.67 -1.50 16.55
C GLN A 131 -2.76 -1.92 15.09
N THR A 132 -2.45 -1.01 14.15
CA THR A 132 -2.42 -1.32 12.73
C THR A 132 -1.34 -2.38 12.42
N VAL A 133 -0.14 -2.22 12.96
CA VAL A 133 0.94 -3.21 12.83
C VAL A 133 0.53 -4.55 13.40
N ALA A 134 -0.06 -4.57 14.60
CA ALA A 134 -0.53 -5.80 15.23
C ALA A 134 -1.60 -6.53 14.40
N ALA A 135 -2.54 -5.80 13.80
CA ALA A 135 -3.56 -6.36 12.91
C ALA A 135 -2.93 -7.01 11.67
N VAL A 136 -1.96 -6.33 11.02
CA VAL A 136 -1.24 -6.87 9.87
C VAL A 136 -0.43 -8.11 10.23
N LEU A 137 0.32 -8.08 11.34
CA LEU A 137 1.11 -9.22 11.81
C LEU A 137 0.24 -10.43 12.13
N SER A 138 -0.94 -10.22 12.70
CA SER A 138 -1.91 -11.29 12.98
C SER A 138 -2.37 -11.99 11.70
N LEU A 139 -2.60 -11.23 10.61
CA LEU A 139 -2.95 -11.79 9.31
C LEU A 139 -1.79 -12.57 8.69
N VAL A 140 -0.57 -12.04 8.79
CA VAL A 140 0.64 -12.75 8.33
C VAL A 140 0.78 -14.07 9.06
N ALA A 141 0.69 -14.08 10.39
CA ALA A 141 0.80 -15.29 11.21
C ALA A 141 -0.28 -16.33 10.87
N ALA A 142 -1.52 -15.88 10.62
CA ALA A 142 -2.62 -16.76 10.26
C ALA A 142 -2.42 -17.42 8.88
N ARG A 143 -1.80 -16.73 7.91
CA ARG A 143 -1.57 -17.22 6.55
C ARG A 143 -0.26 -17.98 6.38
N SER A 144 0.72 -17.76 7.25
CA SER A 144 2.01 -18.46 7.25
C SER A 144 1.96 -19.82 7.94
N ARG A 145 0.85 -20.18 8.59
CA ARG A 145 0.69 -21.53 9.15
C ARG A 145 0.53 -22.53 8.01
N PRO A 146 1.39 -23.58 7.93
CA PRO A 146 1.16 -24.65 7.00
C PRO A 146 -0.24 -25.25 7.28
N ALA A 147 -1.01 -25.49 6.22
CA ALA A 147 -2.28 -26.20 6.34
C ALA A 147 -2.02 -27.52 7.07
N THR A 148 -2.66 -27.71 8.21
CA THR A 148 -2.61 -28.97 8.95
C THR A 148 -3.21 -30.01 8.02
N VAL A 149 -2.38 -30.84 7.40
CA VAL A 149 -2.82 -32.00 6.62
C VAL A 149 -3.51 -32.92 7.61
N HIS A 150 -4.85 -32.91 7.63
CA HIS A 150 -5.61 -34.00 8.23
C HIS A 150 -5.32 -35.23 7.38
N GLY A 151 -4.41 -36.05 7.85
CA GLY A 151 -4.19 -37.37 7.29
C GLY A 151 -5.50 -38.16 7.31
N PRO A 152 -5.80 -38.95 6.24
CA PRO A 152 -6.97 -39.80 6.25
C PRO A 152 -6.83 -40.79 7.39
N GLY A 153 -7.81 -40.79 8.29
CA GLY A 153 -7.91 -41.76 9.39
C GLY A 153 -7.90 -43.16 8.82
N LEU A 154 -6.89 -43.92 9.20
CA LEU A 154 -6.85 -45.36 9.01
C LEU A 154 -8.05 -45.99 9.75
N ARG A 155 -8.94 -46.58 8.99
CA ARG A 155 -9.87 -47.64 9.48
C ARG A 155 -9.25 -48.98 9.20
#